data_232b98ca81330d8b4210fdf75426684f
#
_entry.id   232b98ca81330d8b4210fdf75426684f
#
_cell.length_a   1.000
_cell.length_b   1.000
_cell.length_c   1.000
_cell.angle_alpha   90.00
_cell.angle_beta   90.00
_cell.angle_gamma   90.00
#
_symmetry.space_group_name_H-M   'P 1'
#
loop_
_entity.id
_entity.type
_entity.pdbx_description
1 polymer ?
#
loop_
_entity_poly.entity_id
_entity_poly.type
_entity_poly.pdbx_seq_one_letter_code
_entity_poly.pdbx_strand_id
1 'polypeptide(L)'
;MQLTNFRVAGLKQMSNLIPIIFEFYAVAVHQQWVKQFIGDYFKHFRELLVALIQQGVDRGEFRPVNVTEAAISLASIYEGLTIHWLMDPQTVQWDILSENSIPMLLDGLKVRP
;
A
#
# COMPACT_ATOMS: atom_id res chain seq x y z
N MET A 1 14.98 -6.79 6.37
CA MET A 1 14.44 -7.74 5.41
C MET A 1 14.30 -7.08 4.05
N GLN A 2 14.81 -7.72 3.02
CA GLN A 2 14.85 -7.13 1.68
C GLN A 2 13.47 -6.74 1.16
N LEU A 3 12.48 -7.59 1.36
CA LEU A 3 11.11 -7.33 0.92
C LEU A 3 10.55 -6.06 1.57
N THR A 4 10.78 -5.87 2.86
CA THR A 4 10.35 -4.68 3.58
C THR A 4 11.02 -3.43 3.06
N ASN A 5 12.36 -3.49 2.86
CA ASN A 5 13.12 -2.34 2.36
C ASN A 5 12.69 -1.94 0.96
N PHE A 6 12.52 -2.91 0.07
CA PHE A 6 12.03 -2.66 -1.28
C PHE A 6 10.67 -1.96 -1.23
N ARG A 7 9.78 -2.45 -0.39
CA ARG A 7 8.44 -1.92 -0.28
C ARG A 7 8.42 -0.49 0.20
N VAL A 8 9.16 -0.17 1.25
CA VAL A 8 9.19 1.19 1.79
C VAL A 8 9.69 2.17 0.74
N ALA A 9 10.79 1.83 0.04
CA ALA A 9 11.35 2.69 -1.00
C ALA A 9 10.37 2.91 -2.15
N GLY A 10 9.77 1.83 -2.66
CA GLY A 10 8.82 1.92 -3.78
C GLY A 10 7.55 2.67 -3.41
N LEU A 11 7.04 2.42 -2.22
CA LEU A 11 5.80 3.05 -1.77
C LEU A 11 5.99 4.52 -1.44
N LYS A 12 7.18 4.92 -1.01
CA LYS A 12 7.48 6.33 -0.80
C LYS A 12 7.39 7.11 -2.12
N GLN A 13 7.88 6.54 -3.22
CA GLN A 13 7.74 7.16 -4.53
C GLN A 13 6.26 7.24 -4.94
N MET A 14 5.50 6.18 -4.71
CA MET A 14 4.08 6.16 -5.04
C MET A 14 3.29 7.15 -4.19
N SER A 15 3.65 7.30 -2.92
CA SER A 15 2.96 8.24 -2.03
C SER A 15 3.06 9.69 -2.48
N ASN A 16 4.09 10.04 -3.27
CA ASN A 16 4.21 11.37 -3.83
C ASN A 16 3.11 11.69 -4.83
N LEU A 17 2.47 10.66 -5.41
CA LEU A 17 1.36 10.81 -6.36
C LEU A 17 0.01 10.83 -5.66
N ILE A 18 -0.10 10.32 -4.44
CA ILE A 18 -1.38 10.18 -3.74
C ILE A 18 -2.07 11.53 -3.49
N PRO A 19 -1.37 12.63 -3.10
CA PRO A 19 -2.03 13.92 -2.98
C PRO A 19 -2.72 14.36 -4.27
N ILE A 20 -2.10 14.10 -5.41
CA ILE A 20 -2.68 14.42 -6.71
C ILE A 20 -3.93 13.58 -6.95
N ILE A 21 -3.88 12.29 -6.60
CA ILE A 21 -5.00 11.38 -6.77
C ILE A 21 -6.19 11.82 -5.91
N PHE A 22 -5.95 12.23 -4.67
CA PHE A 22 -7.02 12.70 -3.79
C PHE A 22 -7.68 13.97 -4.31
N GLU A 23 -6.93 14.84 -4.98
CA GLU A 23 -7.50 16.03 -5.61
C GLU A 23 -8.50 15.66 -6.70
N PHE A 24 -8.35 14.50 -7.32
CA PHE A 24 -9.23 14.03 -8.38
C PHE A 24 -10.45 13.27 -7.88
N TYR A 25 -10.52 12.91 -6.59
CA TYR A 25 -11.65 12.11 -6.09
C TYR A 25 -13.01 12.75 -6.34
N ALA A 26 -13.15 14.03 -6.05
CA ALA A 26 -14.40 14.74 -6.28
C ALA A 26 -14.74 14.80 -7.77
N VAL A 27 -13.73 14.94 -8.63
CA VAL A 27 -13.89 14.95 -10.08
C VAL A 27 -14.24 13.56 -10.59
N ALA A 28 -13.64 12.52 -10.00
CA ALA A 28 -13.86 11.14 -10.41
C ALA A 28 -15.31 10.69 -10.28
N VAL A 29 -16.04 11.25 -9.31
CA VAL A 29 -17.47 10.95 -9.13
C VAL A 29 -18.28 11.34 -10.36
N HIS A 30 -17.83 12.38 -11.08
CA HIS A 30 -18.56 12.95 -12.21
C HIS A 30 -17.88 12.76 -13.56
N GLN A 31 -16.64 12.29 -13.57
CA GLN A 31 -15.83 12.17 -14.80
C GLN A 31 -15.27 10.75 -14.94
N GLN A 32 -15.79 10.01 -15.89
CA GLN A 32 -15.44 8.60 -16.08
C GLN A 32 -13.93 8.40 -16.35
N TRP A 33 -13.32 9.27 -17.13
CA TRP A 33 -11.91 9.12 -17.46
C TRP A 33 -11.00 9.32 -16.23
N VAL A 34 -11.39 10.21 -15.31
CA VAL A 34 -10.65 10.42 -14.07
C VAL A 34 -10.80 9.21 -13.16
N LYS A 35 -12.01 8.67 -13.06
CA LYS A 35 -12.27 7.45 -12.29
C LYS A 35 -11.44 6.29 -12.81
N GLN A 36 -11.34 6.15 -14.12
CA GLN A 36 -10.55 5.09 -14.72
C GLN A 36 -9.05 5.30 -14.46
N PHE A 37 -8.57 6.53 -14.57
CA PHE A 37 -7.18 6.87 -14.27
C PHE A 37 -6.81 6.49 -12.83
N ILE A 38 -7.63 6.87 -11.86
CA ILE A 38 -7.41 6.54 -10.45
C ILE A 38 -7.50 5.02 -10.24
N GLY A 39 -8.48 4.38 -10.85
CA GLY A 39 -8.65 2.93 -10.75
C GLY A 39 -7.44 2.17 -11.29
N ASP A 40 -6.88 2.62 -12.42
CA ASP A 40 -5.68 2.02 -12.99
C ASP A 40 -4.47 2.19 -12.07
N TYR A 41 -4.33 3.34 -11.44
CA TYR A 41 -3.28 3.58 -10.46
C TYR A 41 -3.36 2.60 -9.29
N PHE A 42 -4.54 2.46 -8.70
CA PHE A 42 -4.73 1.52 -7.59
C PHE A 42 -4.55 0.07 -8.03
N LYS A 43 -4.96 -0.25 -9.24
CA LYS A 43 -4.78 -1.60 -9.80
C LYS A 43 -3.29 -1.94 -9.90
N HIS A 44 -2.47 -1.04 -10.43
CA HIS A 44 -1.02 -1.24 -10.50
C HIS A 44 -0.41 -1.43 -9.13
N PHE A 45 -0.83 -0.64 -8.15
CA PHE A 45 -0.34 -0.76 -6.79
C PHE A 45 -0.69 -2.11 -6.19
N ARG A 46 -1.95 -2.55 -6.37
CA ARG A 46 -2.38 -3.87 -5.90
C ARG A 46 -1.61 -5.00 -6.57
N GLU A 47 -1.39 -4.91 -7.87
CA GLU A 47 -0.65 -5.93 -8.61
C GLU A 47 0.78 -6.07 -8.09
N LEU A 48 1.43 -4.96 -7.77
CA LEU A 48 2.75 -4.99 -7.16
C LEU A 48 2.72 -5.72 -5.81
N LEU A 49 1.75 -5.40 -4.97
CA LEU A 49 1.61 -6.04 -3.67
C LEU A 49 1.25 -7.52 -3.79
N VAL A 50 0.37 -7.87 -4.74
CA VAL A 50 0.04 -9.26 -5.01
C VAL A 50 1.30 -10.06 -5.36
N ALA A 51 2.12 -9.52 -6.24
CA ALA A 51 3.36 -10.20 -6.64
C ALA A 51 4.31 -10.40 -5.46
N LEU A 52 4.45 -9.40 -4.61
CA LEU A 52 5.32 -9.48 -3.44
C LEU A 52 4.81 -10.47 -2.40
N ILE A 53 3.52 -10.46 -2.13
CA ILE A 53 2.91 -11.39 -1.16
C ILE A 53 2.96 -12.81 -1.70
N GLN A 54 2.65 -13.01 -2.98
CA GLN A 54 2.71 -14.32 -3.61
C GLN A 54 4.13 -14.89 -3.53
N GLN A 55 5.14 -14.06 -3.75
CA GLN A 55 6.52 -14.48 -3.63
C GLN A 55 6.84 -14.96 -2.21
N GLY A 56 6.34 -14.24 -1.20
CA GLY A 56 6.50 -14.65 0.19
C GLY A 56 5.81 -15.96 0.51
N VAL A 57 4.62 -16.18 -0.03
CA VAL A 57 3.90 -17.46 0.13
C VAL A 57 4.68 -18.58 -0.55
N ASP A 58 5.13 -18.37 -1.79
CA ASP A 58 5.84 -19.39 -2.57
C ASP A 58 7.16 -19.80 -1.91
N ARG A 59 7.83 -18.86 -1.23
CA ARG A 59 9.07 -19.12 -0.50
C ARG A 59 8.85 -19.69 0.89
N GLY A 60 7.63 -19.84 1.32
CA GLY A 60 7.32 -20.34 2.66
C GLY A 60 7.54 -19.32 3.77
N GLU A 61 7.78 -18.05 3.45
CA GLU A 61 7.94 -16.98 4.44
C GLU A 61 6.59 -16.55 5.00
N PHE A 62 5.56 -16.54 4.16
CA PHE A 62 4.19 -16.19 4.54
C PHE A 62 3.31 -17.42 4.54
N ARG A 63 2.34 -17.42 5.44
CA ARG A 63 1.32 -18.48 5.47
C ARG A 63 0.41 -18.38 4.24
N PRO A 64 -0.22 -19.47 3.84
CA PRO A 64 -1.21 -19.43 2.75
C PRO A 64 -2.35 -18.49 3.11
N VAL A 65 -2.59 -17.50 2.26
CA VAL A 65 -3.66 -16.52 2.42
C VAL A 65 -4.24 -16.22 1.04
N ASN A 66 -5.42 -15.60 1.03
CA ASN A 66 -5.92 -15.01 -0.21
C ASN A 66 -5.05 -13.80 -0.53
N VAL A 67 -4.17 -13.94 -1.52
CA VAL A 67 -3.15 -12.96 -1.83
C VAL A 67 -3.77 -11.63 -2.28
N THR A 68 -4.84 -11.69 -3.07
CA THR A 68 -5.53 -10.48 -3.54
C THR A 68 -6.14 -9.72 -2.38
N GLU A 69 -6.81 -10.40 -1.46
CA GLU A 69 -7.40 -9.74 -0.29
C GLU A 69 -6.33 -9.14 0.61
N ALA A 70 -5.22 -9.86 0.83
CA ALA A 70 -4.11 -9.35 1.61
C ALA A 70 -3.51 -8.09 0.97
N ALA A 71 -3.36 -8.10 -0.35
CA ALA A 71 -2.83 -6.95 -1.09
C ALA A 71 -3.74 -5.73 -0.97
N ILE A 72 -5.05 -5.92 -1.13
CA ILE A 72 -6.03 -4.83 -0.99
C ILE A 72 -5.98 -4.26 0.42
N SER A 73 -5.90 -5.12 1.44
CA SER A 73 -5.82 -4.68 2.84
C SER A 73 -4.56 -3.85 3.11
N LEU A 74 -3.41 -4.30 2.62
CA LEU A 74 -2.16 -3.56 2.79
C LEU A 74 -2.20 -2.23 2.05
N ALA A 75 -2.71 -2.21 0.82
CA ALA A 75 -2.87 -0.97 0.05
C ALA A 75 -3.74 0.02 0.80
N SER A 76 -4.85 -0.44 1.38
CA SER A 76 -5.80 0.40 2.12
C SER A 76 -5.14 1.01 3.36
N ILE A 77 -4.30 0.25 4.05
CA ILE A 77 -3.57 0.76 5.22
C ILE A 77 -2.59 1.86 4.80
N TYR A 78 -1.88 1.67 3.70
CA TYR A 78 -0.99 2.70 3.16
C TYR A 78 -1.72 3.96 2.78
N GLU A 79 -2.84 3.82 2.13
CA GLU A 79 -3.68 4.95 1.74
C GLU A 79 -4.16 5.70 2.98
N GLY A 80 -4.57 4.98 4.01
CA GLY A 80 -4.98 5.56 5.28
C GLY A 80 -3.85 6.32 5.97
N LEU A 81 -2.65 5.75 6.02
CA LEU A 81 -1.49 6.43 6.57
C LEU A 81 -1.19 7.74 5.83
N THR A 82 -1.31 7.71 4.51
CA THR A 82 -1.06 8.87 3.68
C THR A 82 -2.09 9.98 3.94
N ILE A 83 -3.37 9.61 4.10
CA ILE A 83 -4.42 10.56 4.44
C ILE A 83 -4.13 11.21 5.80
N HIS A 84 -3.77 10.43 6.79
CA HIS A 84 -3.43 10.95 8.12
C HIS A 84 -2.24 11.90 8.05
N TRP A 85 -1.22 11.54 7.28
CA TRP A 85 -0.07 12.41 7.09
C TRP A 85 -0.44 13.74 6.43
N LEU A 86 -1.29 13.71 5.40
CA LEU A 86 -1.73 14.92 4.72
C LEU A 86 -2.51 15.83 5.64
N MET A 87 -3.31 15.27 6.55
CA MET A 87 -4.15 16.05 7.47
C MET A 87 -3.38 16.56 8.68
N ASP A 88 -2.36 15.83 9.14
CA ASP A 88 -1.61 16.18 10.35
C ASP A 88 -0.15 15.75 10.19
N PRO A 89 0.63 16.44 9.35
CA PRO A 89 2.01 16.02 9.07
C PRO A 89 2.96 16.18 10.25
N GLN A 90 2.59 16.93 11.27
CA GLN A 90 3.45 17.10 12.44
C GLN A 90 3.37 15.92 13.38
N THR A 91 2.18 15.37 13.59
CA THR A 91 1.98 14.19 14.45
C THR A 91 2.27 12.92 13.67
N VAL A 92 1.81 12.84 12.40
CA VAL A 92 1.93 11.66 11.58
C VAL A 92 3.13 11.85 10.64
N GLN A 93 4.25 11.22 10.99
CA GLN A 93 5.45 11.27 10.16
C GLN A 93 5.46 10.03 9.27
N TRP A 94 5.08 10.20 8.03
CA TRP A 94 4.83 9.11 7.11
C TRP A 94 6.03 8.16 6.98
N ASP A 95 7.25 8.71 6.87
CA ASP A 95 8.46 7.90 6.72
C ASP A 95 8.68 6.98 7.92
N ILE A 96 8.56 7.52 9.13
CA ILE A 96 8.78 6.77 10.36
C ILE A 96 7.67 5.73 10.56
N LEU A 97 6.42 6.15 10.35
CA LEU A 97 5.28 5.25 10.53
C LEU A 97 5.31 4.10 9.54
N SER A 98 5.64 4.37 8.27
CA SER A 98 5.71 3.30 7.28
C SER A 98 6.84 2.32 7.60
N GLU A 99 7.99 2.80 8.06
CA GLU A 99 9.11 1.94 8.45
C GLU A 99 8.77 1.03 9.63
N ASN A 100 7.95 1.50 10.56
CA ASN A 100 7.59 0.74 11.76
C ASN A 100 6.35 -0.13 11.54
N SER A 101 5.37 0.39 10.79
CA SER A 101 4.08 -0.29 10.61
C SER A 101 4.16 -1.45 9.62
N ILE A 102 4.97 -1.33 8.57
CA ILE A 102 5.05 -2.37 7.57
C ILE A 102 5.61 -3.68 8.12
N PRO A 103 6.72 -3.69 8.86
CA PRO A 103 7.17 -4.93 9.49
C PRO A 103 6.11 -5.53 10.42
N MET A 104 5.40 -4.69 11.18
CA MET A 104 4.34 -5.15 12.08
C MET A 104 3.22 -5.86 11.30
N LEU A 105 2.80 -5.27 10.17
CA LEU A 105 1.76 -5.86 9.32
C LEU A 105 2.23 -7.14 8.67
N LEU A 106 3.47 -7.16 8.19
CA LEU A 106 4.05 -8.35 7.57
C LEU A 106 4.21 -9.49 8.55
N ASP A 107 4.45 -9.20 9.83
CA ASP A 107 4.51 -10.23 10.85
C ASP A 107 3.21 -11.01 10.97
N GLY A 108 2.08 -10.36 10.70
CA GLY A 108 0.78 -11.03 10.67
C GLY A 108 0.64 -12.06 9.55
N LEU A 109 1.46 -11.95 8.51
CA LEU A 109 1.45 -12.88 7.37
C LEU A 109 2.48 -13.99 7.51
N LYS A 110 3.45 -13.87 8.41
CA LYS A 110 4.51 -14.86 8.57
C LYS A 110 3.97 -16.19 9.03
N VAL A 111 4.64 -17.26 8.56
CA VAL A 111 4.36 -18.60 9.03
C VAL A 111 4.69 -18.67 10.51
N ARG A 112 3.76 -19.21 11.29
CA ARG A 112 3.96 -19.40 12.73
C ARG A 112 4.43 -20.80 13.02
N PRO A 113 5.33 -20.98 14.01
CA PRO A 113 5.78 -22.33 14.42
C PRO A 113 4.65 -23.15 15.02
#